data_1d865e7dee5e240d509085039d95cf28
#
_entry.id   1d865e7dee5e240d509085039d95cf28
#
_cell.length_a   1.000
_cell.length_b   1.000
_cell.length_c   1.000
_cell.angle_alpha   90.00
_cell.angle_beta   90.00
_cell.angle_gamma   90.00
#
_symmetry.space_group_name_H-M   'P 1'
#
loop_
_entity.id
_entity.type
_entity.pdbx_description
1 polymer ?
#
loop_
_entity_poly.entity_id
_entity_poly.type
_entity_poly.pdbx_seq_one_letter_code
_entity_poly.pdbx_strand_id
1 'polypeptide(L)'
;MKNKILNIITLLSAIMLLLPSLCKSHEIKEDTIEKIIQEFIVNNPDLIQSSLDNHKINLKKQKIQKAINALKIIKNPGVFQKNANITIYEFFDYNCGYCKSVLKVVLETLAEDKKINFVFVEYPILSQESYTASIAALASKKQGLY
;
A
#
# COMPACT_ATOMS: atom_id res chain seq x y z
N MET A 1 21.32 -5.61 -73.93
CA MET A 1 21.37 -5.56 -72.43
C MET A 1 20.25 -4.70 -71.86
N LYS A 2 19.87 -3.55 -72.42
CA LYS A 2 18.82 -2.65 -71.91
C LYS A 2 17.43 -3.30 -71.73
N ASN A 3 16.98 -4.16 -72.73
CA ASN A 3 15.65 -4.79 -72.65
C ASN A 3 15.52 -5.86 -71.53
N LYS A 4 16.62 -6.53 -71.16
CA LYS A 4 16.57 -7.50 -70.04
C LYS A 4 16.43 -6.84 -68.66
N ILE A 5 17.08 -5.67 -68.47
CA ILE A 5 16.98 -4.89 -67.23
C ILE A 5 15.58 -4.30 -67.09
N LEU A 6 14.98 -3.82 -68.15
CA LEU A 6 13.62 -3.27 -68.14
C LEU A 6 12.58 -4.34 -67.77
N ASN A 7 12.71 -5.57 -68.33
CA ASN A 7 11.81 -6.68 -67.95
C ASN A 7 11.97 -7.13 -66.52
N ILE A 8 13.18 -7.07 -65.96
CA ILE A 8 13.41 -7.41 -64.50
C ILE A 8 12.76 -6.35 -63.58
N ILE A 9 12.88 -5.07 -63.95
CA ILE A 9 12.25 -3.98 -63.17
C ILE A 9 10.73 -4.06 -63.20
N THR A 10 10.13 -4.36 -64.35
CA THR A 10 8.68 -4.54 -64.47
C THR A 10 8.18 -5.79 -63.72
N LEU A 11 8.96 -6.88 -63.70
CA LEU A 11 8.62 -8.08 -62.94
C LEU A 11 8.70 -7.85 -61.41
N LEU A 12 9.72 -7.11 -60.94
CA LEU A 12 9.88 -6.72 -59.54
C LEU A 12 8.78 -5.77 -59.09
N SER A 13 8.35 -4.82 -59.93
CA SER A 13 7.25 -3.91 -59.61
C SER A 13 5.90 -4.63 -59.52
N ALA A 14 5.67 -5.64 -60.36
CA ALA A 14 4.47 -6.47 -60.29
C ALA A 14 4.42 -7.36 -59.05
N ILE A 15 5.56 -7.88 -58.61
CA ILE A 15 5.66 -8.66 -57.36
C ILE A 15 5.44 -7.77 -56.14
N MET A 16 5.92 -6.54 -56.14
CA MET A 16 5.73 -5.59 -55.05
C MET A 16 4.27 -5.14 -54.88
N LEU A 17 3.48 -5.13 -55.95
CA LEU A 17 2.05 -4.82 -55.94
C LEU A 17 1.17 -5.98 -55.44
N LEU A 18 1.70 -7.22 -55.37
CA LEU A 18 1.00 -8.41 -54.87
C LEU A 18 1.25 -8.66 -53.34
N LEU A 19 2.23 -7.99 -52.76
CA LEU A 19 2.59 -8.17 -51.32
C LEU A 19 1.60 -7.58 -50.28
N PRO A 20 0.78 -6.53 -50.56
CA PRO A 20 -0.13 -6.01 -49.55
C PRO A 20 -1.30 -6.94 -49.21
N SER A 21 -1.50 -8.02 -49.96
CA SER A 21 -2.64 -8.92 -49.74
C SER A 21 -2.40 -10.00 -48.68
N LEU A 22 -1.17 -10.16 -48.19
CA LEU A 22 -0.83 -11.20 -47.19
C LEU A 22 -0.90 -10.73 -45.72
N CYS A 23 -1.00 -9.42 -45.47
CA CYS A 23 -1.15 -8.89 -44.11
C CYS A 23 -2.64 -8.69 -43.80
N LYS A 24 -3.42 -9.79 -43.77
CA LYS A 24 -4.77 -9.77 -43.20
C LYS A 24 -4.62 -9.70 -41.70
N SER A 25 -4.62 -8.49 -41.14
CA SER A 25 -4.74 -8.34 -39.70
C SER A 25 -6.01 -9.06 -39.25
N HIS A 26 -5.86 -10.08 -38.44
CA HIS A 26 -6.99 -10.79 -37.87
C HIS A 26 -7.61 -9.84 -36.84
N GLU A 27 -8.59 -9.06 -37.27
CA GLU A 27 -9.37 -8.18 -36.43
C GLU A 27 -10.19 -9.08 -35.48
N ILE A 28 -9.68 -9.26 -34.27
CA ILE A 28 -10.37 -10.04 -33.25
C ILE A 28 -11.63 -9.25 -32.89
N LYS A 29 -12.80 -9.82 -33.17
CA LYS A 29 -14.06 -9.18 -32.86
C LYS A 29 -14.19 -9.00 -31.34
N GLU A 30 -14.68 -7.86 -30.91
CA GLU A 30 -14.90 -7.51 -29.49
C GLU A 30 -15.67 -8.59 -28.74
N ASP A 31 -16.74 -9.13 -29.32
CA ASP A 31 -17.52 -10.25 -28.79
C ASP A 31 -16.68 -11.50 -28.49
N THR A 32 -15.63 -11.74 -29.27
CA THR A 32 -14.75 -12.90 -29.08
C THR A 32 -13.85 -12.70 -27.88
N ILE A 33 -13.34 -11.47 -27.69
CA ILE A 33 -12.51 -11.10 -26.54
C ILE A 33 -13.33 -11.19 -25.25
N GLU A 34 -14.56 -10.67 -25.27
CA GLU A 34 -15.45 -10.70 -24.12
C GLU A 34 -15.74 -12.13 -23.66
N LYS A 35 -16.06 -13.04 -24.60
CA LYS A 35 -16.27 -14.46 -24.31
C LYS A 35 -15.05 -15.12 -23.69
N ILE A 36 -13.85 -14.88 -24.23
CA ILE A 36 -12.61 -15.44 -23.70
C ILE A 36 -12.37 -14.95 -22.26
N ILE A 37 -12.63 -13.66 -21.98
CA ILE A 37 -12.49 -13.09 -20.64
C ILE A 37 -13.50 -13.74 -19.68
N GLN A 38 -14.75 -13.87 -20.08
CA GLN A 38 -15.80 -14.50 -19.25
C GLN A 38 -15.45 -15.96 -18.94
N GLU A 39 -15.07 -16.74 -19.96
CA GLU A 39 -14.64 -18.13 -19.78
C GLU A 39 -13.41 -18.24 -18.88
N PHE A 40 -12.43 -17.35 -19.04
CA PHE A 40 -11.25 -17.31 -18.18
C PHE A 40 -11.62 -17.05 -16.71
N ILE A 41 -12.49 -16.07 -16.45
CA ILE A 41 -12.93 -15.73 -15.07
C ILE A 41 -13.65 -16.92 -14.43
N VAL A 42 -14.58 -17.55 -15.16
CA VAL A 42 -15.38 -18.67 -14.65
C VAL A 42 -14.54 -19.91 -14.39
N ASN A 43 -13.55 -20.18 -15.26
CA ASN A 43 -12.70 -21.36 -15.16
C ASN A 43 -11.50 -21.18 -14.20
N ASN A 44 -11.25 -19.96 -13.70
CA ASN A 44 -10.12 -19.70 -12.80
C ASN A 44 -10.54 -18.95 -11.52
N PRO A 45 -11.53 -19.45 -10.76
CA PRO A 45 -12.04 -18.73 -9.57
C PRO A 45 -10.97 -18.53 -8.50
N ASP A 46 -10.10 -19.51 -8.28
CA ASP A 46 -9.02 -19.41 -7.28
C ASP A 46 -7.99 -18.33 -7.63
N LEU A 47 -7.67 -18.17 -8.91
CA LEU A 47 -6.77 -17.13 -9.38
C LEU A 47 -7.37 -15.74 -9.16
N ILE A 48 -8.65 -15.58 -9.47
CA ILE A 48 -9.37 -14.33 -9.26
C ILE A 48 -9.45 -14.02 -7.76
N GLN A 49 -9.84 -15.01 -6.93
CA GLN A 49 -9.91 -14.84 -5.47
C GLN A 49 -8.55 -14.44 -4.89
N SER A 50 -7.48 -15.16 -5.25
CA SER A 50 -6.13 -14.85 -4.76
C SER A 50 -5.64 -13.46 -5.20
N SER A 51 -5.98 -13.02 -6.41
CA SER A 51 -5.68 -11.68 -6.90
C SER A 51 -6.39 -10.60 -6.08
N LEU A 52 -7.67 -10.80 -5.78
CA LEU A 52 -8.46 -9.88 -4.94
C LEU A 52 -7.92 -9.81 -3.50
N ASP A 53 -7.56 -10.94 -2.93
CA ASP A 53 -7.04 -10.99 -1.56
C ASP A 53 -5.64 -10.35 -1.48
N ASN A 54 -4.77 -10.59 -2.45
CA ASN A 54 -3.50 -9.89 -2.57
C ASN A 54 -3.69 -8.38 -2.72
N HIS A 55 -4.67 -7.94 -3.51
CA HIS A 55 -5.00 -6.52 -3.62
C HIS A 55 -5.43 -5.92 -2.27
N LYS A 56 -6.33 -6.59 -1.53
CA LYS A 56 -6.76 -6.16 -0.17
C LYS A 56 -5.58 -6.05 0.80
N ILE A 57 -4.69 -7.07 0.80
CA ILE A 57 -3.48 -7.06 1.63
C ILE A 57 -2.59 -5.87 1.29
N ASN A 58 -2.38 -5.59 0.01
CA ASN A 58 -1.56 -4.46 -0.44
C ASN A 58 -2.16 -3.12 -0.06
N LEU A 59 -3.48 -2.95 -0.19
CA LEU A 59 -4.19 -1.75 0.27
C LEU A 59 -4.04 -1.55 1.78
N LYS A 60 -4.16 -2.63 2.57
CA LYS A 60 -3.95 -2.58 4.02
C LYS A 60 -2.51 -2.16 4.36
N LYS A 61 -1.50 -2.75 3.71
CA LYS A 61 -0.09 -2.38 3.88
C LYS A 61 0.15 -0.90 3.58
N GLN A 62 -0.42 -0.39 2.48
CA GLN A 62 -0.29 1.02 2.11
C GLN A 62 -0.92 1.96 3.15
N LYS A 63 -2.11 1.61 3.68
CA LYS A 63 -2.77 2.39 4.74
C LYS A 63 -1.92 2.42 6.02
N ILE A 64 -1.39 1.27 6.45
CA ILE A 64 -0.52 1.16 7.61
C ILE A 64 0.75 2.00 7.40
N GLN A 65 1.39 1.89 6.23
CA GLN A 65 2.60 2.66 5.95
C GLN A 65 2.36 4.18 5.95
N LYS A 66 1.22 4.63 5.42
CA LYS A 66 0.82 6.04 5.49
C LYS A 66 0.63 6.49 6.94
N ALA A 67 -0.04 5.68 7.77
CA ALA A 67 -0.24 5.98 9.19
C ALA A 67 1.09 6.07 9.94
N ILE A 68 1.99 5.10 9.75
CA ILE A 68 3.33 5.10 10.36
C ILE A 68 4.11 6.36 9.96
N ASN A 69 4.08 6.74 8.68
CA ASN A 69 4.76 7.93 8.21
C ASN A 69 4.18 9.20 8.86
N ALA A 70 2.85 9.31 8.98
CA ALA A 70 2.21 10.42 9.67
C ALA A 70 2.62 10.50 11.15
N LEU A 71 2.65 9.37 11.86
CA LEU A 71 3.08 9.29 13.26
C LEU A 71 4.54 9.73 13.46
N LYS A 72 5.43 9.43 12.52
CA LYS A 72 6.84 9.87 12.56
C LYS A 72 6.99 11.39 12.44
N ILE A 73 6.10 12.03 11.68
CA ILE A 73 6.13 13.50 11.47
C ILE A 73 5.64 14.22 12.74
N ILE A 74 4.64 13.70 13.41
CA ILE A 74 3.99 14.30 14.59
C ILE A 74 4.82 14.01 15.85
N LYS A 75 6.00 14.23 16.01
CA LYS A 75 6.84 14.09 17.23
C LYS A 75 6.03 13.79 18.52
N ASN A 76 5.35 12.65 18.57
CA ASN A 76 4.58 12.22 19.72
C ASN A 76 5.50 12.04 20.95
N PRO A 77 5.00 12.21 22.18
CA PRO A 77 5.76 11.88 23.39
C PRO A 77 6.01 10.39 23.48
N GLY A 78 7.09 10.01 24.16
CA GLY A 78 7.46 8.59 24.28
C GLY A 78 8.76 8.37 24.99
N VAL A 79 9.07 7.10 25.21
CA VAL A 79 10.35 6.63 25.73
C VAL A 79 11.21 6.15 24.56
N PHE A 80 12.34 6.80 24.33
CA PHE A 80 13.23 6.49 23.22
C PHE A 80 14.56 5.94 23.76
N GLN A 81 14.90 4.73 23.35
CA GLN A 81 16.09 4.00 23.76
C GLN A 81 17.16 4.10 22.67
N LYS A 82 18.44 4.30 23.07
CA LYS A 82 19.55 4.51 22.13
C LYS A 82 19.74 3.35 21.13
N ASN A 83 19.49 2.12 21.57
CA ASN A 83 19.72 0.89 20.81
C ASN A 83 18.42 0.20 20.39
N ALA A 84 17.29 0.92 20.39
CA ALA A 84 16.01 0.35 20.03
C ALA A 84 15.95 0.03 18.53
N ASN A 85 15.44 -1.15 18.20
CA ASN A 85 15.16 -1.60 16.86
C ASN A 85 13.67 -1.83 16.58
N ILE A 86 12.85 -1.71 17.63
CA ILE A 86 11.38 -1.81 17.57
C ILE A 86 10.80 -0.50 18.10
N THR A 87 9.73 -0.03 17.46
CA THR A 87 8.92 1.09 17.97
C THR A 87 7.47 0.65 18.09
N ILE A 88 6.94 0.74 19.29
CA ILE A 88 5.54 0.47 19.60
C ILE A 88 4.81 1.80 19.69
N TYR A 89 3.66 1.91 19.03
CA TYR A 89 2.76 3.05 19.14
C TYR A 89 1.50 2.60 19.86
N GLU A 90 1.23 3.18 21.04
CA GLU A 90 0.01 2.98 21.77
C GLU A 90 -0.95 4.15 21.53
N PHE A 91 -2.12 3.83 21.00
CA PHE A 91 -3.24 4.78 20.93
C PHE A 91 -4.08 4.62 22.18
N PHE A 92 -4.11 5.62 23.04
CA PHE A 92 -4.73 5.51 24.35
C PHE A 92 -5.68 6.68 24.65
N ASP A 93 -6.55 6.43 25.62
CA ASP A 93 -7.51 7.40 26.14
C ASP A 93 -7.43 7.42 27.67
N TYR A 94 -7.45 8.59 28.29
CA TYR A 94 -7.33 8.75 29.74
C TYR A 94 -8.50 8.14 30.51
N ASN A 95 -9.68 7.98 29.91
CA ASN A 95 -10.83 7.31 30.52
C ASN A 95 -10.87 5.80 30.22
N CYS A 96 -9.91 5.27 29.48
CA CYS A 96 -9.82 3.85 29.17
C CYS A 96 -9.23 3.06 30.34
N GLY A 97 -10.04 2.28 31.01
CA GLY A 97 -9.60 1.43 32.12
C GLY A 97 -8.54 0.41 31.75
N TYR A 98 -8.65 -0.18 30.56
CA TYR A 98 -7.66 -1.13 30.05
C TYR A 98 -6.33 -0.45 29.75
N CYS A 99 -6.31 0.76 29.21
CA CYS A 99 -5.09 1.51 28.98
C CYS A 99 -4.35 1.78 30.32
N LYS A 100 -5.09 2.14 31.35
CA LYS A 100 -4.52 2.32 32.70
C LYS A 100 -3.92 1.03 33.26
N SER A 101 -4.58 -0.10 33.10
CA SER A 101 -4.07 -1.39 33.59
C SER A 101 -2.82 -1.87 32.84
N VAL A 102 -2.73 -1.60 31.56
CA VAL A 102 -1.58 -1.99 30.71
C VAL A 102 -0.37 -1.10 30.96
N LEU A 103 -0.54 0.16 31.36
CA LEU A 103 0.55 1.12 31.55
C LEU A 103 1.66 0.59 32.48
N LYS A 104 1.30 -0.09 33.57
CA LYS A 104 2.28 -0.67 34.51
C LYS A 104 3.18 -1.68 33.78
N VAL A 105 2.58 -2.59 33.03
CA VAL A 105 3.31 -3.62 32.25
C VAL A 105 4.21 -2.98 31.21
N VAL A 106 3.73 -1.93 30.53
CA VAL A 106 4.52 -1.18 29.58
C VAL A 106 5.76 -0.57 30.21
N LEU A 107 5.61 0.10 31.37
CA LEU A 107 6.73 0.73 32.09
C LEU A 107 7.75 -0.31 32.58
N GLU A 108 7.30 -1.45 33.11
CA GLU A 108 8.15 -2.57 33.51
C GLU A 108 8.93 -3.13 32.31
N THR A 109 8.24 -3.41 31.19
CA THR A 109 8.88 -3.89 29.97
C THR A 109 9.94 -2.92 29.46
N LEU A 110 9.67 -1.61 29.46
CA LEU A 110 10.64 -0.59 29.02
C LEU A 110 11.84 -0.44 29.96
N ALA A 111 11.66 -0.78 31.24
CA ALA A 111 12.75 -0.82 32.21
C ALA A 111 13.69 -2.00 31.92
N GLU A 112 13.17 -3.14 31.51
CA GLU A 112 13.90 -4.38 31.26
C GLU A 112 14.48 -4.46 29.85
N ASP A 113 13.68 -4.15 28.81
CA ASP A 113 14.12 -4.25 27.40
C ASP A 113 14.46 -2.89 26.79
N LYS A 114 15.76 -2.65 26.60
CA LYS A 114 16.29 -1.43 26.00
C LYS A 114 16.27 -1.42 24.46
N LYS A 115 15.67 -2.42 23.83
CA LYS A 115 15.53 -2.50 22.36
C LYS A 115 14.19 -1.96 21.86
N ILE A 116 13.34 -1.45 22.74
CA ILE A 116 12.00 -0.97 22.43
C ILE A 116 11.92 0.54 22.64
N ASN A 117 11.48 1.26 21.60
CA ASN A 117 10.92 2.59 21.72
C ASN A 117 9.43 2.47 21.97
N PHE A 118 8.87 3.31 22.82
CA PHE A 118 7.44 3.35 23.07
C PHE A 118 6.92 4.77 22.89
N VAL A 119 5.91 4.92 22.03
CA VAL A 119 5.35 6.21 21.63
C VAL A 119 3.89 6.27 22.04
N PHE A 120 3.55 7.25 22.85
CA PHE A 120 2.19 7.50 23.32
C PHE A 120 1.47 8.38 22.31
N VAL A 121 0.34 7.91 21.78
CA VAL A 121 -0.49 8.63 20.82
C VAL A 121 -1.84 8.93 21.46
N GLU A 122 -2.07 10.20 21.74
CA GLU A 122 -3.34 10.67 22.29
C GLU A 122 -4.49 10.33 21.34
N TYR A 123 -5.46 9.56 21.83
CA TYR A 123 -6.61 9.10 21.05
C TYR A 123 -7.92 9.23 21.85
N PRO A 124 -8.36 10.47 22.18
CA PRO A 124 -9.47 10.75 23.07
C PRO A 124 -10.82 10.53 22.36
N ILE A 125 -11.34 9.30 22.39
CA ILE A 125 -12.58 8.91 21.73
C ILE A 125 -13.72 8.54 22.67
N LEU A 126 -13.44 8.41 23.98
CA LEU A 126 -14.43 7.90 24.94
C LEU A 126 -15.32 9.01 25.51
N SER A 127 -14.78 10.22 25.71
CA SER A 127 -15.56 11.32 26.27
C SER A 127 -14.94 12.71 26.02
N GLN A 128 -15.67 13.76 26.35
CA GLN A 128 -15.17 15.15 26.28
C GLN A 128 -14.06 15.39 27.31
N GLU A 129 -14.12 14.74 28.49
CA GLU A 129 -13.09 14.80 29.51
C GLU A 129 -11.77 14.15 29.01
N SER A 130 -11.86 13.07 28.23
CA SER A 130 -10.70 12.46 27.58
C SER A 130 -10.01 13.45 26.67
N TYR A 131 -10.77 14.20 25.87
CA TYR A 131 -10.24 15.22 24.98
C TYR A 131 -9.56 16.35 25.76
N THR A 132 -10.17 16.82 26.84
CA THR A 132 -9.60 17.87 27.72
C THR A 132 -8.30 17.38 28.36
N ALA A 133 -8.27 16.14 28.86
CA ALA A 133 -7.07 15.54 29.44
C ALA A 133 -5.92 15.43 28.43
N SER A 134 -6.21 14.99 27.21
CA SER A 134 -5.23 14.90 26.12
C SER A 134 -4.64 16.26 25.77
N ILE A 135 -5.45 17.31 25.68
CA ILE A 135 -4.96 18.67 25.45
C ILE A 135 -4.03 19.12 26.59
N ALA A 136 -4.41 18.89 27.84
CA ALA A 136 -3.59 19.25 28.99
C ALA A 136 -2.24 18.52 28.98
N ALA A 137 -2.23 17.22 28.70
CA ALA A 137 -1.03 16.41 28.58
C ALA A 137 -0.11 16.91 27.46
N LEU A 138 -0.65 17.17 26.27
CA LEU A 138 0.13 17.71 25.15
C LEU A 138 0.65 19.15 25.43
N ALA A 139 -0.08 19.94 26.19
CA ALA A 139 0.39 21.26 26.63
C ALA A 139 1.56 21.11 27.63
N SER A 140 1.52 20.16 28.57
CA SER A 140 2.61 19.90 29.51
C SER A 140 3.90 19.45 28.81
N LYS A 141 3.80 18.78 27.69
CA LYS A 141 4.95 18.41 26.86
C LYS A 141 5.83 19.62 26.50
N LYS A 142 5.23 20.79 26.23
CA LYS A 142 5.98 22.01 25.94
C LYS A 142 6.82 22.50 27.13
N GLN A 143 6.49 22.03 28.33
CA GLN A 143 7.18 22.32 29.58
C GLN A 143 8.12 21.17 30.01
N GLY A 144 8.24 20.11 29.22
CA GLY A 144 9.02 18.92 29.54
C GLY A 144 8.38 18.03 30.61
N LEU A 145 7.08 18.15 30.86
CA LEU A 145 6.34 17.48 31.96
C LEU A 145 5.33 16.42 31.46
N TYR A 146 5.48 15.93 30.24
CA TYR A 146 4.61 14.86 29.71
C TYR A 146 4.96 13.51 30.30
#